data_f60d5670d681f4afdb58b14b431b7bfa
#
_entry.id   f60d5670d681f4afdb58b14b431b7bfa
#
_cell.length_a   1.000
_cell.length_b   1.000
_cell.length_c   1.000
_cell.angle_alpha   90.00
_cell.angle_beta   90.00
_cell.angle_gamma   90.00
#
_symmetry.space_group_name_H-M   'P 1'
#
loop_
_entity.id
_entity.type
_entity.pdbx_description
1 polymer ?
#
loop_
_entity_poly.entity_id
_entity_poly.type
_entity_poly.pdbx_seq_one_letter_code
_entity_poly.pdbx_strand_id
1 'polypeptide(L)'
;MGIRQGARSHHLSTGAAILEGADTAVAFTEYESVRHRLPAPRAPMAPVRAEHLDAIADHFDVFLLDAFGVLNIGERAIPGVVDRVNGLRQRGKQVLVVTNAAGYPSSVLHERYRRLGYSFETSDVVSSRMALLKGLSNHAHRKWGLVAAPKFGREELPEGAVFLEDDPAAYAEAEGFLMLGASAWSETRQALLEQALKDNPRELLVGNPDLVAPVESGLSREPGHYAHRLASASGVEPVFYGKPFPAIFDLARERIRPGTPDDRVVMVGDTLHTDILGGSAAGFRTALIQGYGFFDGADPDASIAGCGITPDFILDRP
;
A
#
# COMPACT_ATOMS: atom_id res chain seq x y z
N MET A 1 46.60 0.82 -15.94
CA MET A 1 45.97 -0.38 -15.36
C MET A 1 44.95 0.12 -14.33
N GLY A 2 43.75 0.42 -14.76
CA GLY A 2 42.69 1.10 -14.00
C GLY A 2 41.57 0.12 -13.72
N ILE A 3 41.39 -0.21 -12.44
CA ILE A 3 40.36 -1.11 -11.96
C ILE A 3 39.06 -0.28 -11.90
N ARG A 4 38.11 -0.59 -12.79
CA ARG A 4 36.75 -0.10 -12.70
C ARG A 4 36.05 -0.88 -11.57
N GLN A 5 35.78 -0.24 -10.45
CA GLN A 5 34.83 -0.74 -9.47
C GLN A 5 33.42 -0.64 -10.07
N GLY A 6 32.85 -1.77 -10.41
CA GLY A 6 31.45 -1.87 -10.81
C GLY A 6 30.54 -1.58 -9.61
N ALA A 7 29.71 -0.56 -9.75
CA ALA A 7 28.60 -0.33 -8.83
C ALA A 7 27.68 -1.56 -8.87
N ARG A 8 27.63 -2.32 -7.79
CA ARG A 8 26.66 -3.40 -7.59
C ARG A 8 25.30 -2.72 -7.39
N SER A 9 24.45 -2.83 -8.39
CA SER A 9 23.01 -2.57 -8.23
C SER A 9 22.50 -3.52 -7.17
N HIS A 10 22.11 -3.01 -6.01
CA HIS A 10 21.37 -3.78 -5.03
C HIS A 10 19.96 -4.04 -5.58
N HIS A 11 19.82 -5.12 -6.34
CA HIS A 11 18.51 -5.71 -6.58
C HIS A 11 17.92 -6.06 -5.22
N LEU A 12 16.82 -5.42 -4.88
CA LEU A 12 15.99 -5.78 -3.73
C LEU A 12 15.28 -7.10 -4.07
N SER A 13 16.01 -8.21 -3.99
CA SER A 13 15.41 -9.55 -4.02
C SER A 13 14.49 -9.64 -2.80
N THR A 14 13.20 -9.57 -3.05
CA THR A 14 12.18 -9.82 -2.03
C THR A 14 12.18 -11.32 -1.76
N GLY A 15 12.49 -11.73 -0.52
CA GLY A 15 12.34 -13.13 -0.07
C GLY A 15 10.87 -13.54 0.13
N ALA A 16 9.91 -12.71 -0.28
CA ALA A 16 8.48 -13.02 -0.27
C ALA A 16 8.20 -14.20 -1.21
N ALA A 17 7.20 -15.02 -0.87
CA ALA A 17 6.75 -16.08 -1.77
C ALA A 17 6.25 -15.46 -3.08
N ILE A 18 6.89 -15.83 -4.19
CA ILE A 18 6.55 -15.34 -5.52
C ILE A 18 5.59 -16.34 -6.18
N LEU A 19 4.51 -15.84 -6.73
CA LEU A 19 3.59 -16.57 -7.59
C LEU A 19 4.09 -16.39 -9.04
N GLU A 20 4.98 -17.27 -9.48
CA GLU A 20 5.56 -17.20 -10.82
C GLU A 20 4.49 -17.29 -11.90
N GLY A 21 4.56 -16.37 -12.88
CA GLY A 21 3.60 -16.33 -13.99
C GLY A 21 2.17 -15.94 -13.60
N ALA A 22 1.93 -15.55 -12.34
CA ALA A 22 0.63 -15.05 -11.93
C ALA A 22 0.37 -13.65 -12.51
N ASP A 23 -0.86 -13.44 -12.92
CA ASP A 23 -1.33 -12.23 -13.58
C ASP A 23 -2.42 -11.50 -12.76
N THR A 24 -2.99 -10.47 -13.35
CA THR A 24 -4.09 -9.68 -12.79
C THR A 24 -5.30 -10.51 -12.37
N ALA A 25 -5.63 -11.60 -13.10
CA ALA A 25 -6.78 -12.44 -12.78
C ALA A 25 -6.57 -13.21 -11.46
N VAL A 26 -5.35 -13.70 -11.22
CA VAL A 26 -4.98 -14.33 -9.95
C VAL A 26 -5.06 -13.32 -8.82
N ALA A 27 -4.46 -12.13 -8.99
CA ALA A 27 -4.53 -11.05 -8.00
C ALA A 27 -5.97 -10.66 -7.68
N PHE A 28 -6.82 -10.50 -8.69
CA PHE A 28 -8.24 -10.20 -8.52
C PHE A 28 -8.96 -11.28 -7.70
N THR A 29 -8.72 -12.55 -8.00
CA THR A 29 -9.30 -13.68 -7.27
C THR A 29 -8.87 -13.71 -5.81
N GLU A 30 -7.60 -13.42 -5.52
CA GLU A 30 -7.10 -13.31 -4.14
C GLU A 30 -7.87 -12.22 -3.37
N TYR A 31 -8.07 -11.03 -3.94
CA TYR A 31 -8.83 -9.94 -3.30
C TYR A 31 -10.32 -10.31 -3.10
N GLU A 32 -10.96 -10.94 -4.08
CA GLU A 32 -12.36 -11.37 -3.93
C GLU A 32 -12.53 -12.45 -2.85
N SER A 33 -11.51 -13.28 -2.60
CA SER A 33 -11.56 -14.30 -1.53
C SER A 33 -11.69 -13.68 -0.12
N VAL A 34 -11.19 -12.47 0.07
CA VAL A 34 -11.23 -11.73 1.35
C VAL A 34 -12.22 -10.55 1.32
N ARG A 35 -13.03 -10.45 0.28
CA ARG A 35 -13.95 -9.34 0.03
C ARG A 35 -14.83 -8.99 1.23
N HIS A 36 -15.27 -10.02 1.99
CA HIS A 36 -16.09 -9.91 3.19
C HIS A 36 -15.42 -9.17 4.37
N ARG A 37 -14.08 -9.00 4.33
CA ARG A 37 -13.29 -8.25 5.33
C ARG A 37 -12.91 -6.86 4.86
N LEU A 38 -13.17 -6.51 3.60
CA LEU A 38 -12.89 -5.19 3.05
C LEU A 38 -14.10 -4.25 3.26
N PRO A 39 -13.91 -2.92 3.19
CA PRO A 39 -15.00 -1.96 3.22
C PRO A 39 -16.06 -2.25 2.15
N ALA A 40 -17.29 -1.80 2.38
CA ALA A 40 -18.34 -1.88 1.38
C ALA A 40 -18.11 -0.84 0.26
N PRO A 41 -18.34 -1.19 -1.02
CA PRO A 41 -18.28 -0.22 -2.09
C PRO A 41 -19.47 0.74 -1.99
N ARG A 42 -19.31 1.95 -2.53
CA ARG A 42 -20.46 2.83 -2.76
C ARG A 42 -21.33 2.30 -3.90
N ALA A 43 -22.53 2.89 -4.07
CA ALA A 43 -23.39 2.58 -5.21
C ALA A 43 -22.64 2.79 -6.54
N PRO A 44 -22.75 1.85 -7.50
CA PRO A 44 -22.02 1.92 -8.77
C PRO A 44 -22.48 3.13 -9.58
N MET A 45 -21.52 3.76 -10.26
CA MET A 45 -21.71 4.84 -11.22
C MET A 45 -21.05 4.48 -12.54
N ALA A 46 -21.48 5.07 -13.65
CA ALA A 46 -20.76 4.94 -14.90
C ALA A 46 -19.47 5.77 -14.84
N PRO A 47 -18.28 5.17 -15.00
CA PRO A 47 -17.03 5.91 -14.97
C PRO A 47 -16.87 6.81 -16.20
N VAL A 48 -16.22 7.95 -16.02
CA VAL A 48 -15.81 8.84 -17.12
C VAL A 48 -14.40 8.43 -17.55
N ARG A 49 -14.23 8.13 -18.85
CA ARG A 49 -12.89 7.83 -19.40
C ARG A 49 -12.17 9.11 -19.80
N ALA A 50 -10.87 9.21 -19.47
CA ALA A 50 -10.04 10.33 -19.84
C ALA A 50 -8.59 9.87 -20.08
N GLU A 51 -7.81 10.68 -20.81
CA GLU A 51 -6.46 10.26 -21.22
C GLU A 51 -5.46 10.23 -20.04
N HIS A 52 -5.47 11.28 -19.20
CA HIS A 52 -4.50 11.44 -18.11
C HIS A 52 -4.98 12.43 -17.03
N LEU A 53 -4.20 12.62 -15.97
CA LEU A 53 -4.54 13.47 -14.82
C LEU A 53 -4.86 14.92 -15.20
N ASP A 54 -4.20 15.49 -16.21
CA ASP A 54 -4.48 16.89 -16.62
C ASP A 54 -5.90 17.06 -17.18
N ALA A 55 -6.47 16.00 -17.80
CA ALA A 55 -7.81 16.03 -18.34
C ALA A 55 -8.89 16.15 -17.26
N ILE A 56 -8.60 15.74 -16.03
CA ILE A 56 -9.51 15.83 -14.89
C ILE A 56 -9.10 16.90 -13.88
N ALA A 57 -7.99 17.63 -14.12
CA ALA A 57 -7.39 18.49 -13.10
C ALA A 57 -8.28 19.67 -12.67
N ASP A 58 -9.18 20.16 -13.52
CA ASP A 58 -10.06 21.25 -13.16
C ASP A 58 -11.22 20.85 -12.25
N HIS A 59 -11.48 19.53 -12.14
CA HIS A 59 -12.49 19.00 -11.24
C HIS A 59 -12.01 18.94 -9.78
N PHE A 60 -10.69 18.96 -9.53
CA PHE A 60 -10.13 18.67 -8.20
C PHE A 60 -9.16 19.74 -7.73
N ASP A 61 -9.06 19.89 -6.41
CA ASP A 61 -8.09 20.77 -5.74
C ASP A 61 -6.98 19.97 -5.07
N VAL A 62 -7.25 18.68 -4.74
CA VAL A 62 -6.30 17.79 -4.08
C VAL A 62 -6.25 16.45 -4.83
N PHE A 63 -5.02 16.00 -5.10
CA PHE A 63 -4.71 14.70 -5.70
C PHE A 63 -4.00 13.84 -4.66
N LEU A 64 -4.60 12.72 -4.28
CA LEU A 64 -4.00 11.66 -3.48
C LEU A 64 -3.51 10.60 -4.47
N LEU A 65 -2.20 10.48 -4.65
CA LEU A 65 -1.62 9.60 -5.65
C LEU A 65 -1.05 8.34 -4.97
N ASP A 66 -1.43 7.16 -5.44
CA ASP A 66 -0.66 5.97 -5.11
C ASP A 66 0.75 6.05 -5.69
N ALA A 67 1.64 5.20 -5.23
CA ALA A 67 3.02 5.18 -5.70
C ALA A 67 3.19 4.24 -6.90
N PHE A 68 2.98 2.93 -6.68
CA PHE A 68 3.13 1.93 -7.74
C PHE A 68 1.98 2.04 -8.74
N GLY A 69 2.28 1.92 -10.05
CA GLY A 69 1.25 2.05 -11.09
C GLY A 69 0.80 3.49 -11.36
N VAL A 70 1.14 4.46 -10.49
CA VAL A 70 0.81 5.89 -10.65
C VAL A 70 2.05 6.76 -10.77
N LEU A 71 2.98 6.66 -9.83
CA LEU A 71 4.22 7.44 -9.83
C LEU A 71 5.40 6.67 -10.42
N ASN A 72 5.46 5.36 -10.16
CA ASN A 72 6.58 4.50 -10.57
C ASN A 72 6.15 3.07 -10.87
N ILE A 73 6.97 2.39 -11.69
CA ILE A 73 7.02 0.94 -11.82
C ILE A 73 8.41 0.50 -11.36
N GLY A 74 8.46 -0.35 -10.32
CA GLY A 74 9.73 -0.72 -9.69
C GLY A 74 10.50 0.52 -9.22
N GLU A 75 11.76 0.64 -9.62
CA GLU A 75 12.66 1.75 -9.27
C GLU A 75 12.74 2.82 -10.38
N ARG A 76 11.73 2.95 -11.23
CA ARG A 76 11.68 3.94 -12.32
C ARG A 76 10.38 4.73 -12.27
N ALA A 77 10.49 6.05 -12.40
CA ALA A 77 9.32 6.91 -12.57
C ALA A 77 8.60 6.57 -13.90
N ILE A 78 7.28 6.59 -13.90
CA ILE A 78 6.50 6.45 -15.12
C ILE A 78 6.78 7.67 -16.02
N PRO A 79 7.03 7.46 -17.33
CA PRO A 79 7.38 8.56 -18.24
C PRO A 79 6.36 9.70 -18.22
N GLY A 80 6.84 10.94 -18.08
CA GLY A 80 6.04 12.16 -18.08
C GLY A 80 5.32 12.49 -16.78
N VAL A 81 5.25 11.57 -15.80
CA VAL A 81 4.48 11.78 -14.57
C VAL A 81 5.14 12.81 -13.65
N VAL A 82 6.48 12.86 -13.59
CA VAL A 82 7.19 13.89 -12.80
C VAL A 82 6.79 15.30 -13.28
N ASP A 83 6.78 15.53 -14.58
CA ASP A 83 6.42 16.84 -15.16
C ASP A 83 4.93 17.14 -14.89
N ARG A 84 4.06 16.15 -15.00
CA ARG A 84 2.63 16.31 -14.73
C ARG A 84 2.35 16.64 -13.28
N VAL A 85 2.98 15.96 -12.33
CA VAL A 85 2.89 16.29 -10.89
C VAL A 85 3.35 17.72 -10.63
N ASN A 86 4.46 18.14 -11.24
CA ASN A 86 4.94 19.52 -11.15
C ASN A 86 3.94 20.51 -11.77
N GLY A 87 3.35 20.18 -12.93
CA GLY A 87 2.31 20.97 -13.59
C GLY A 87 1.05 21.15 -12.73
N LEU A 88 0.56 20.08 -12.09
CA LEU A 88 -0.56 20.16 -11.14
C LEU A 88 -0.23 21.13 -9.99
N ARG A 89 0.97 21.04 -9.40
CA ARG A 89 1.40 21.94 -8.33
C ARG A 89 1.51 23.39 -8.78
N GLN A 90 2.03 23.66 -9.98
CA GLN A 90 2.09 25.01 -10.57
C GLN A 90 0.69 25.60 -10.79
N ARG A 91 -0.32 24.76 -11.05
CA ARG A 91 -1.74 25.15 -11.12
C ARG A 91 -2.39 25.31 -9.73
N GLY A 92 -1.61 25.28 -8.66
CA GLY A 92 -2.08 25.45 -7.29
C GLY A 92 -2.76 24.22 -6.68
N LYS A 93 -2.72 23.05 -7.36
CA LYS A 93 -3.26 21.79 -6.81
C LYS A 93 -2.37 21.27 -5.69
N GLN A 94 -2.98 20.73 -4.64
CA GLN A 94 -2.24 19.97 -3.63
C GLN A 94 -2.06 18.53 -4.13
N VAL A 95 -0.83 18.01 -4.03
CA VAL A 95 -0.52 16.61 -4.41
C VAL A 95 0.11 15.93 -3.23
N LEU A 96 -0.52 14.86 -2.75
CA LEU A 96 -0.04 13.99 -1.69
C LEU A 96 0.16 12.58 -2.23
N VAL A 97 1.19 11.90 -1.76
CA VAL A 97 1.38 10.47 -2.00
C VAL A 97 0.69 9.69 -0.90
N VAL A 98 -0.12 8.68 -1.24
CA VAL A 98 -0.82 7.80 -0.28
C VAL A 98 -0.48 6.35 -0.61
N THR A 99 0.42 5.74 0.17
CA THR A 99 1.03 4.44 -0.17
C THR A 99 0.92 3.40 0.94
N ASN A 100 0.72 2.13 0.56
CA ASN A 100 0.74 0.97 1.46
C ASN A 100 2.16 0.46 1.79
N ALA A 101 3.21 1.19 1.43
CA ALA A 101 4.60 0.82 1.65
C ALA A 101 5.01 0.90 3.15
N ALA A 102 4.44 0.02 4.00
CA ALA A 102 4.69 0.01 5.45
C ALA A 102 6.08 -0.53 5.83
N GLY A 103 6.71 -1.33 4.98
CA GLY A 103 8.01 -1.96 5.26
C GLY A 103 9.18 -0.97 5.28
N TYR A 104 8.99 0.26 4.80
CA TYR A 104 10.03 1.27 4.68
C TYR A 104 9.87 2.40 5.69
N PRO A 105 10.94 2.82 6.39
CA PRO A 105 10.94 4.08 7.15
C PRO A 105 10.62 5.29 6.27
N SER A 106 10.10 6.35 6.89
CA SER A 106 9.72 7.58 6.17
C SER A 106 10.91 8.23 5.44
N SER A 107 12.10 8.19 6.05
CA SER A 107 13.36 8.67 5.45
C SER A 107 13.70 7.94 4.15
N VAL A 108 13.51 6.61 4.11
CA VAL A 108 13.78 5.76 2.94
C VAL A 108 12.80 6.03 1.82
N LEU A 109 11.49 6.20 2.15
CA LEU A 109 10.47 6.55 1.15
C LEU A 109 10.74 7.94 0.54
N HIS A 110 11.05 8.93 1.36
CA HIS A 110 11.38 10.27 0.89
C HIS A 110 12.58 10.27 -0.06
N GLU A 111 13.67 9.59 0.31
CA GLU A 111 14.85 9.46 -0.54
C GLU A 111 14.54 8.72 -1.85
N ARG A 112 13.66 7.70 -1.81
CA ARG A 112 13.21 6.99 -3.00
C ARG A 112 12.51 7.92 -3.97
N TYR A 113 11.54 8.74 -3.53
CA TYR A 113 10.85 9.68 -4.41
C TYR A 113 11.79 10.73 -4.97
N ARG A 114 12.75 11.20 -4.18
CA ARG A 114 13.79 12.14 -4.65
C ARG A 114 14.63 11.52 -5.77
N ARG A 115 15.05 10.26 -5.65
CA ARG A 115 15.79 9.53 -6.72
C ARG A 115 14.96 9.34 -7.98
N LEU A 116 13.65 9.20 -7.85
CA LEU A 116 12.72 9.10 -8.96
C LEU A 116 12.46 10.45 -9.65
N GLY A 117 13.00 11.55 -9.12
CA GLY A 117 12.87 12.90 -9.69
C GLY A 117 11.73 13.73 -9.13
N TYR A 118 11.03 13.25 -8.11
CA TYR A 118 9.95 14.00 -7.44
C TYR A 118 10.51 14.92 -6.35
N SER A 119 9.90 16.10 -6.21
CA SER A 119 10.21 17.09 -5.16
C SER A 119 9.15 17.10 -4.06
N PHE A 120 8.75 15.91 -3.56
CA PHE A 120 7.84 15.80 -2.43
C PHE A 120 8.54 16.18 -1.13
N GLU A 121 7.87 16.99 -0.31
CA GLU A 121 8.26 17.22 1.07
C GLU A 121 7.81 16.04 1.94
N THR A 122 8.37 15.90 3.14
CA THR A 122 7.96 14.82 4.07
C THR A 122 6.47 14.89 4.40
N SER A 123 5.90 16.09 4.45
CA SER A 123 4.46 16.31 4.66
C SER A 123 3.59 15.87 3.50
N ASP A 124 4.15 15.74 2.30
CA ASP A 124 3.41 15.31 1.10
C ASP A 124 3.26 13.79 1.01
N VAL A 125 3.97 13.02 1.86
CA VAL A 125 3.96 11.55 1.82
C VAL A 125 3.21 10.99 3.01
N VAL A 126 2.11 10.30 2.75
CA VAL A 126 1.30 9.54 3.72
C VAL A 126 1.52 8.07 3.47
N SER A 127 2.15 7.37 4.41
CA SER A 127 2.32 5.91 4.33
C SER A 127 1.46 5.19 5.36
N SER A 128 1.10 3.96 5.05
CA SER A 128 0.40 3.08 5.98
C SER A 128 1.22 2.75 7.23
N ARG A 129 2.58 2.80 7.13
CA ARG A 129 3.46 2.77 8.30
C ARG A 129 3.17 3.93 9.25
N MET A 130 3.06 5.16 8.73
CA MET A 130 2.75 6.34 9.55
C MET A 130 1.38 6.23 10.22
N ALA A 131 0.38 5.72 9.49
CA ALA A 131 -0.95 5.50 10.04
C ALA A 131 -0.94 4.44 11.17
N LEU A 132 -0.20 3.33 11.00
CA LEU A 132 -0.02 2.32 12.03
C LEU A 132 0.70 2.88 13.24
N LEU A 133 1.82 3.58 13.06
CA LEU A 133 2.60 4.16 14.16
C LEU A 133 1.79 5.21 14.95
N LYS A 134 0.95 5.99 14.27
CA LYS A 134 -0.01 6.89 14.93
C LYS A 134 -1.02 6.11 15.79
N GLY A 135 -1.55 4.99 15.27
CA GLY A 135 -2.45 4.10 16.02
C GLY A 135 -1.79 3.46 17.25
N LEU A 136 -0.46 3.27 17.22
CA LEU A 136 0.31 2.70 18.33
C LEU A 136 0.52 3.66 19.52
N SER A 137 0.25 4.95 19.39
CA SER A 137 0.57 5.95 20.42
C SER A 137 0.02 5.59 21.81
N ASN A 138 -1.09 4.84 21.89
CA ASN A 138 -1.70 4.37 23.12
C ASN A 138 -1.17 3.00 23.60
N HIS A 139 -0.25 2.35 22.86
CA HIS A 139 0.26 1.00 23.10
C HIS A 139 1.79 0.92 23.09
N ALA A 140 2.47 2.06 23.28
CA ALA A 140 3.93 2.20 23.10
C ALA A 140 4.79 1.31 24.01
N HIS A 141 4.23 0.80 25.12
CA HIS A 141 4.99 0.02 26.13
C HIS A 141 4.89 -1.51 25.96
N ARG A 142 4.19 -1.99 24.93
CA ARG A 142 4.06 -3.42 24.69
C ARG A 142 5.31 -4.00 24.03
N LYS A 143 5.58 -5.27 24.34
CA LYS A 143 6.59 -6.06 23.65
C LYS A 143 6.05 -6.55 22.31
N TRP A 144 6.34 -5.81 21.24
CA TRP A 144 5.82 -6.10 19.90
C TRP A 144 6.70 -7.11 19.16
N GLY A 145 6.05 -8.14 18.56
CA GLY A 145 6.65 -9.00 17.55
C GLY A 145 6.51 -8.36 16.14
N LEU A 146 7.60 -8.23 15.41
CA LEU A 146 7.65 -7.57 14.10
C LEU A 146 7.73 -8.57 12.96
N VAL A 147 6.78 -8.52 12.04
CA VAL A 147 6.84 -9.12 10.71
C VAL A 147 7.34 -8.03 9.75
N ALA A 148 8.65 -7.94 9.60
CA ALA A 148 9.33 -6.94 8.77
C ALA A 148 10.73 -7.44 8.39
N ALA A 149 11.33 -6.84 7.37
CA ALA A 149 12.70 -7.14 6.99
C ALA A 149 13.71 -6.36 7.85
N PRO A 150 14.61 -7.05 8.62
CA PRO A 150 15.59 -6.40 9.48
C PRO A 150 16.52 -5.42 8.75
N LYS A 151 16.72 -5.62 7.44
CA LYS A 151 17.60 -4.78 6.59
C LYS A 151 17.19 -3.30 6.53
N PHE A 152 15.95 -2.97 6.84
CA PHE A 152 15.47 -1.58 6.91
C PHE A 152 15.59 -0.96 8.31
N GLY A 153 16.15 -1.71 9.28
CA GLY A 153 16.40 -1.25 10.63
C GLY A 153 15.15 -1.08 11.48
N ARG A 154 15.32 -0.38 12.60
CA ARG A 154 14.29 -0.15 13.61
C ARG A 154 13.77 1.28 13.64
N GLU A 155 14.13 2.09 12.66
CA GLU A 155 13.73 3.49 12.59
C GLU A 155 12.21 3.63 12.71
N GLU A 156 11.76 4.54 13.57
CA GLU A 156 10.36 4.83 13.89
C GLU A 156 9.59 3.69 14.61
N LEU A 157 10.18 2.50 14.78
CA LEU A 157 9.48 1.37 15.44
C LEU A 157 9.54 1.51 16.97
N PRO A 158 8.56 0.91 17.71
CA PRO A 158 8.57 0.93 19.16
C PRO A 158 9.85 0.37 19.75
N GLU A 159 10.32 0.99 20.83
CA GLU A 159 11.48 0.48 21.58
C GLU A 159 11.16 -0.92 22.13
N GLY A 160 12.15 -1.83 22.09
CA GLY A 160 11.97 -3.21 22.55
C GLY A 160 11.21 -4.13 21.58
N ALA A 161 10.73 -3.65 20.45
CA ALA A 161 10.10 -4.50 19.44
C ALA A 161 11.13 -5.50 18.85
N VAL A 162 10.72 -6.75 18.63
CA VAL A 162 11.59 -7.87 18.22
C VAL A 162 11.19 -8.37 16.83
N PHE A 163 12.15 -8.45 15.90
CA PHE A 163 11.89 -9.10 14.62
C PHE A 163 11.62 -10.59 14.84
N LEU A 164 10.50 -11.07 14.29
CA LEU A 164 10.13 -12.47 14.34
C LEU A 164 10.91 -13.25 13.26
N GLU A 165 11.70 -14.19 13.73
CA GLU A 165 12.46 -15.13 12.92
C GLU A 165 12.01 -16.56 13.21
N ASP A 166 12.92 -17.53 13.22
CA ASP A 166 12.56 -18.94 13.38
C ASP A 166 12.60 -19.43 14.84
N ASP A 167 12.71 -18.51 15.82
CA ASP A 167 12.69 -18.80 17.25
C ASP A 167 11.25 -18.75 17.82
N PRO A 168 10.64 -19.88 18.22
CA PRO A 168 9.28 -19.92 18.78
C PRO A 168 9.12 -19.11 20.06
N ALA A 169 10.20 -18.90 20.85
CA ALA A 169 10.12 -18.17 22.11
C ALA A 169 9.76 -16.69 21.85
N ALA A 170 10.25 -16.08 20.78
CA ALA A 170 9.92 -14.70 20.40
C ALA A 170 8.42 -14.50 20.14
N TYR A 171 7.76 -15.52 19.58
CA TYR A 171 6.31 -15.48 19.34
C TYR A 171 5.51 -15.65 20.63
N ALA A 172 5.98 -16.50 21.54
CA ALA A 172 5.30 -16.72 22.83
C ALA A 172 5.39 -15.49 23.75
N GLU A 173 6.54 -14.80 23.74
CA GLU A 173 6.82 -13.64 24.59
C GLU A 173 6.21 -12.32 24.07
N ALA A 174 5.88 -12.21 22.79
CA ALA A 174 5.30 -11.00 22.23
C ALA A 174 3.89 -10.73 22.84
N GLU A 175 3.58 -9.48 23.14
CA GLU A 175 2.27 -9.04 23.66
C GLU A 175 1.31 -8.58 22.55
N GLY A 176 1.81 -8.50 21.32
CA GLY A 176 1.08 -8.18 20.10
C GLY A 176 2.00 -8.24 18.89
N PHE A 177 1.44 -8.13 17.69
CA PHE A 177 2.17 -8.33 16.45
C PHE A 177 1.95 -7.16 15.48
N LEU A 178 3.03 -6.70 14.83
CA LEU A 178 3.03 -5.67 13.79
C LEU A 178 3.48 -6.29 12.47
N MET A 179 2.60 -6.31 11.46
CA MET A 179 2.91 -6.78 10.11
C MET A 179 3.14 -5.59 9.18
N LEU A 180 4.40 -5.36 8.80
CA LEU A 180 4.84 -4.21 8.00
C LEU A 180 5.32 -4.61 6.62
N GLY A 181 5.93 -5.80 6.48
CA GLY A 181 6.49 -6.27 5.22
C GLY A 181 6.73 -7.77 5.24
N ALA A 182 6.57 -8.44 4.09
CA ALA A 182 6.66 -9.89 3.96
C ALA A 182 7.95 -10.39 3.29
N SER A 183 8.88 -9.50 2.94
CA SER A 183 10.07 -9.87 2.14
C SER A 183 11.01 -10.88 2.81
N ALA A 184 10.92 -11.09 4.11
CA ALA A 184 11.66 -12.11 4.85
C ALA A 184 10.72 -13.13 5.52
N TRP A 185 9.44 -13.16 5.16
CA TRP A 185 8.43 -14.02 5.78
C TRP A 185 8.37 -15.37 5.07
N SER A 186 8.33 -16.46 5.85
CA SER A 186 8.29 -17.84 5.35
C SER A 186 7.06 -18.58 5.88
N GLU A 187 6.70 -19.70 5.25
CA GLU A 187 5.62 -20.57 5.72
C GLU A 187 5.91 -21.13 7.13
N THR A 188 7.17 -21.36 7.48
CA THR A 188 7.56 -21.76 8.85
C THR A 188 7.20 -20.68 9.86
N ARG A 189 7.56 -19.42 9.57
CA ARG A 189 7.25 -18.27 10.43
C ARG A 189 5.75 -18.02 10.51
N GLN A 190 5.04 -18.19 9.40
CA GLN A 190 3.59 -18.12 9.35
C GLN A 190 2.95 -19.16 10.29
N ALA A 191 3.39 -20.42 10.24
CA ALA A 191 2.88 -21.46 11.10
C ALA A 191 3.18 -21.20 12.60
N LEU A 192 4.35 -20.65 12.94
CA LEU A 192 4.67 -20.23 14.30
C LEU A 192 3.72 -19.15 14.81
N LEU A 193 3.43 -18.14 13.98
CA LEU A 193 2.52 -17.06 14.35
C LEU A 193 1.06 -17.54 14.44
N GLU A 194 0.62 -18.42 13.53
CA GLU A 194 -0.70 -19.04 13.60
C GLU A 194 -0.87 -19.83 14.91
N GLN A 195 0.14 -20.62 15.31
CA GLN A 195 0.11 -21.36 16.57
C GLN A 195 0.09 -20.42 17.77
N ALA A 196 0.96 -19.40 17.78
CA ALA A 196 1.03 -18.44 18.87
C ALA A 196 -0.28 -17.66 19.09
N LEU A 197 -1.01 -17.34 18.02
CA LEU A 197 -2.31 -16.68 18.09
C LEU A 197 -3.44 -17.64 18.50
N LYS A 198 -3.37 -18.93 18.15
CA LYS A 198 -4.30 -19.96 18.63
C LYS A 198 -4.15 -20.22 20.13
N ASP A 199 -2.91 -20.32 20.60
CA ASP A 199 -2.61 -20.59 22.00
C ASP A 199 -2.95 -19.42 22.93
N ASN A 200 -2.69 -18.19 22.45
CA ASN A 200 -2.95 -16.96 23.18
C ASN A 200 -3.32 -15.83 22.20
N PRO A 201 -4.62 -15.57 21.96
CA PRO A 201 -5.08 -14.50 21.08
C PRO A 201 -4.60 -13.13 21.53
N ARG A 202 -3.96 -12.38 20.62
CA ARG A 202 -3.39 -11.06 20.84
C ARG A 202 -3.62 -10.14 19.65
N GLU A 203 -3.45 -8.84 19.84
CA GLU A 203 -3.61 -7.87 18.75
C GLU A 203 -2.65 -8.15 17.60
N LEU A 204 -3.19 -8.10 16.40
CA LEU A 204 -2.48 -8.20 15.13
C LEU A 204 -2.74 -6.92 14.34
N LEU A 205 -1.75 -6.04 14.24
CA LEU A 205 -1.83 -4.76 13.55
C LEU A 205 -1.07 -4.84 12.22
N VAL A 206 -1.73 -4.48 11.15
CA VAL A 206 -1.22 -4.67 9.78
C VAL A 206 -1.04 -3.32 9.10
N GLY A 207 0.23 -2.97 8.84
CA GLY A 207 0.57 -1.72 8.16
C GLY A 207 0.36 -1.82 6.64
N ASN A 208 0.62 -2.98 6.03
CA ASN A 208 0.41 -3.19 4.59
C ASN A 208 -0.73 -4.19 4.35
N PRO A 209 -1.94 -3.72 3.97
CA PRO A 209 -3.07 -4.59 3.67
C PRO A 209 -3.02 -5.26 2.29
N ASP A 210 -2.07 -4.92 1.42
CA ASP A 210 -1.98 -5.50 0.09
C ASP A 210 -1.82 -7.03 0.18
N LEU A 211 -2.54 -7.76 -0.66
CA LEU A 211 -2.44 -9.22 -0.73
C LEU A 211 -1.28 -9.64 -1.60
N VAL A 212 -1.10 -8.94 -2.71
CA VAL A 212 -0.06 -9.18 -3.70
C VAL A 212 0.50 -7.86 -4.22
N ALA A 213 1.74 -7.90 -4.71
CA ALA A 213 2.34 -6.79 -5.44
C ALA A 213 3.06 -7.31 -6.70
N PRO A 214 3.00 -6.58 -7.82
CA PRO A 214 3.71 -6.96 -9.04
C PRO A 214 5.23 -6.96 -8.85
N VAL A 215 5.89 -8.01 -9.35
CA VAL A 215 7.34 -8.16 -9.43
C VAL A 215 7.72 -8.65 -10.84
N GLU A 216 9.00 -8.59 -11.21
CA GLU A 216 9.47 -8.95 -12.56
C GLU A 216 9.06 -10.37 -12.99
N SER A 217 8.92 -11.32 -12.06
CA SER A 217 8.61 -12.73 -12.34
C SER A 217 7.16 -13.14 -12.06
N GLY A 218 6.26 -12.19 -11.75
CA GLY A 218 4.87 -12.48 -11.39
C GLY A 218 4.38 -11.60 -10.25
N LEU A 219 3.79 -12.19 -9.20
CA LEU A 219 3.27 -11.48 -8.04
C LEU A 219 4.00 -11.93 -6.77
N SER A 220 4.42 -11.00 -5.91
CA SER A 220 4.83 -11.30 -4.53
C SER A 220 3.61 -11.31 -3.61
N ARG A 221 3.63 -12.18 -2.61
CA ARG A 221 2.65 -12.14 -1.52
C ARG A 221 3.04 -11.10 -0.49
N GLU A 222 2.08 -10.25 -0.13
CA GLU A 222 2.27 -9.12 0.76
C GLU A 222 1.65 -9.39 2.15
N PRO A 223 1.91 -8.56 3.18
CA PRO A 223 1.43 -8.78 4.55
C PRO A 223 -0.07 -9.03 4.68
N GLY A 224 -0.91 -8.38 3.87
CA GLY A 224 -2.35 -8.61 3.89
C GLY A 224 -2.74 -10.07 3.63
N HIS A 225 -2.08 -10.74 2.66
CA HIS A 225 -2.30 -12.17 2.40
C HIS A 225 -2.11 -13.02 3.67
N TYR A 226 -0.99 -12.82 4.34
CA TYR A 226 -0.64 -13.57 5.56
C TYR A 226 -1.57 -13.21 6.72
N ALA A 227 -1.95 -11.94 6.87
CA ALA A 227 -2.85 -11.47 7.91
C ALA A 227 -4.25 -12.10 7.79
N HIS A 228 -4.81 -12.18 6.58
CA HIS A 228 -6.10 -12.84 6.36
C HIS A 228 -6.04 -14.35 6.63
N ARG A 229 -4.91 -15.01 6.32
CA ARG A 229 -4.67 -16.42 6.71
C ARG A 229 -4.64 -16.57 8.23
N LEU A 230 -3.95 -15.68 8.96
CA LEU A 230 -3.93 -15.68 10.43
C LEU A 230 -5.33 -15.54 11.00
N ALA A 231 -6.15 -14.62 10.47
CA ALA A 231 -7.54 -14.46 10.89
C ALA A 231 -8.35 -15.74 10.71
N SER A 232 -8.23 -16.38 9.54
CA SER A 232 -8.95 -17.63 9.24
C SER A 232 -8.47 -18.81 10.09
N ALA A 233 -7.18 -18.87 10.44
CA ALA A 233 -6.59 -19.97 11.21
C ALA A 233 -6.77 -19.83 12.72
N SER A 234 -6.75 -18.61 13.27
CA SER A 234 -6.75 -18.35 14.73
C SER A 234 -8.04 -17.73 15.25
N GLY A 235 -8.87 -17.15 14.38
CA GLY A 235 -10.04 -16.35 14.78
C GLY A 235 -9.69 -14.95 15.29
N VAL A 236 -8.43 -14.53 15.26
CA VAL A 236 -7.99 -13.18 15.62
C VAL A 236 -8.16 -12.26 14.41
N GLU A 237 -9.08 -11.29 14.47
CA GLU A 237 -9.27 -10.33 13.39
C GLU A 237 -8.17 -9.27 13.40
N PRO A 238 -7.44 -9.08 12.27
CA PRO A 238 -6.41 -8.05 12.14
C PRO A 238 -7.00 -6.64 12.10
N VAL A 239 -6.25 -5.67 12.64
CA VAL A 239 -6.54 -4.25 12.45
C VAL A 239 -5.64 -3.70 11.36
N PHE A 240 -6.22 -3.24 10.26
CA PHE A 240 -5.49 -2.75 9.10
C PHE A 240 -5.38 -1.21 9.09
N TYR A 241 -4.20 -0.70 8.72
CA TYR A 241 -3.89 0.75 8.73
C TYR A 241 -3.64 1.35 7.33
N GLY A 242 -3.51 0.52 6.29
CA GLY A 242 -3.34 0.95 4.90
C GLY A 242 -4.64 0.92 4.11
N LYS A 243 -4.59 1.31 2.82
CA LYS A 243 -5.70 1.22 1.88
C LYS A 243 -6.18 -0.24 1.73
N PRO A 244 -7.48 -0.53 1.71
CA PRO A 244 -8.62 0.39 1.61
C PRO A 244 -9.19 0.86 2.97
N PHE A 245 -8.55 0.60 4.09
CA PHE A 245 -9.07 0.88 5.42
C PHE A 245 -8.92 2.36 5.81
N PRO A 246 -9.77 2.88 6.74
CA PRO A 246 -9.91 4.32 6.96
C PRO A 246 -8.67 5.01 7.51
N ALA A 247 -7.85 4.33 8.33
CA ALA A 247 -6.76 4.98 9.08
C ALA A 247 -5.77 5.79 8.21
N ILE A 248 -5.41 5.28 7.01
CA ILE A 248 -4.50 6.00 6.10
C ILE A 248 -5.20 7.21 5.46
N PHE A 249 -6.50 7.11 5.16
CA PHE A 249 -7.28 8.22 4.59
C PHE A 249 -7.56 9.30 5.62
N ASP A 250 -7.78 8.93 6.89
CA ASP A 250 -7.89 9.89 8.01
C ASP A 250 -6.59 10.67 8.18
N LEU A 251 -5.44 9.97 8.11
CA LEU A 251 -4.13 10.61 8.14
C LEU A 251 -3.89 11.51 6.91
N ALA A 252 -4.35 11.11 5.72
CA ALA A 252 -4.29 11.94 4.52
C ALA A 252 -5.17 13.19 4.68
N ARG A 253 -6.38 13.04 5.24
CA ARG A 253 -7.33 14.14 5.50
C ARG A 253 -6.74 15.22 6.40
N GLU A 254 -5.97 14.83 7.42
CA GLU A 254 -5.27 15.79 8.31
C GLU A 254 -4.25 16.68 7.57
N ARG A 255 -3.77 16.22 6.40
CA ARG A 255 -2.79 16.94 5.57
C ARG A 255 -3.42 17.70 4.41
N ILE A 256 -4.69 17.45 4.10
CA ILE A 256 -5.46 18.20 3.12
C ILE A 256 -5.68 19.61 3.64
N ARG A 257 -5.60 20.59 2.75
CA ARG A 257 -5.85 22.01 3.08
C ARG A 257 -7.21 22.17 3.74
N PRO A 258 -7.30 22.87 4.88
CA PRO A 258 -8.56 23.08 5.58
C PRO A 258 -9.62 23.69 4.67
N GLY A 259 -10.86 23.19 4.78
CA GLY A 259 -11.99 23.67 3.99
C GLY A 259 -12.12 23.11 2.57
N THR A 260 -11.23 22.20 2.15
CA THR A 260 -11.39 21.48 0.88
C THR A 260 -12.55 20.50 0.98
N PRO A 261 -13.59 20.60 0.13
CA PRO A 261 -14.68 19.63 0.11
C PRO A 261 -14.21 18.25 -0.37
N ASP A 262 -14.81 17.17 0.14
CA ASP A 262 -14.40 15.80 -0.21
C ASP A 262 -14.56 15.48 -1.71
N ASP A 263 -15.56 16.05 -2.36
CA ASP A 263 -15.79 15.90 -3.81
C ASP A 263 -14.76 16.66 -4.67
N ARG A 264 -13.92 17.50 -4.05
CA ARG A 264 -12.77 18.18 -4.66
C ARG A 264 -11.45 17.44 -4.41
N VAL A 265 -11.50 16.28 -3.76
CA VAL A 265 -10.35 15.39 -3.52
C VAL A 265 -10.50 14.15 -4.39
N VAL A 266 -9.43 13.75 -5.09
CA VAL A 266 -9.40 12.51 -5.87
C VAL A 266 -8.30 11.57 -5.40
N MET A 267 -8.67 10.31 -5.10
CA MET A 267 -7.72 9.21 -4.94
C MET A 267 -7.44 8.59 -6.30
N VAL A 268 -6.18 8.59 -6.70
CA VAL A 268 -5.69 8.04 -7.97
C VAL A 268 -4.85 6.79 -7.66
N GLY A 269 -5.23 5.67 -8.23
CA GLY A 269 -4.52 4.41 -8.04
C GLY A 269 -4.73 3.44 -9.19
N ASP A 270 -4.07 2.32 -9.14
CA ASP A 270 -4.13 1.27 -10.17
C ASP A 270 -4.96 0.06 -9.73
N THR A 271 -5.41 0.01 -8.46
CA THR A 271 -6.04 -1.17 -7.88
C THR A 271 -7.45 -0.87 -7.37
N LEU A 272 -8.43 -1.67 -7.82
CA LEU A 272 -9.84 -1.52 -7.42
C LEU A 272 -10.05 -1.72 -5.92
N HIS A 273 -9.47 -2.78 -5.34
CA HIS A 273 -9.73 -3.22 -3.97
C HIS A 273 -9.00 -2.39 -2.90
N THR A 274 -8.02 -1.60 -3.26
CA THR A 274 -7.27 -0.74 -2.34
C THR A 274 -7.58 0.73 -2.57
N ASP A 275 -7.17 1.28 -3.72
CA ASP A 275 -7.27 2.70 -4.02
C ASP A 275 -8.70 3.17 -4.24
N ILE A 276 -9.39 2.46 -5.15
CA ILE A 276 -10.73 2.87 -5.57
C ILE A 276 -11.73 2.59 -4.45
N LEU A 277 -11.69 1.40 -3.87
CA LEU A 277 -12.54 1.03 -2.75
C LEU A 277 -12.32 1.95 -1.56
N GLY A 278 -11.05 2.14 -1.16
CA GLY A 278 -10.69 2.94 0.01
C GLY A 278 -10.98 4.42 -0.17
N GLY A 279 -10.60 5.01 -1.31
CA GLY A 279 -10.90 6.41 -1.64
C GLY A 279 -12.41 6.69 -1.65
N SER A 280 -13.17 5.77 -2.25
CA SER A 280 -14.62 5.82 -2.26
C SER A 280 -15.25 5.70 -0.86
N ALA A 281 -14.76 4.76 -0.03
CA ALA A 281 -15.22 4.58 1.34
C ALA A 281 -14.88 5.79 2.24
N ALA A 282 -13.77 6.48 1.95
CA ALA A 282 -13.39 7.72 2.61
C ALA A 282 -14.21 8.95 2.14
N GLY A 283 -15.12 8.79 1.15
CA GLY A 283 -15.94 9.87 0.61
C GLY A 283 -15.28 10.69 -0.49
N PHE A 284 -14.09 10.32 -0.93
CA PHE A 284 -13.37 10.99 -2.02
C PHE A 284 -13.82 10.51 -3.38
N ARG A 285 -13.55 11.31 -4.42
CA ARG A 285 -13.60 10.87 -5.80
C ARG A 285 -12.44 9.94 -6.10
N THR A 286 -12.58 9.10 -7.13
CA THR A 286 -11.59 8.07 -7.45
C THR A 286 -11.26 8.04 -8.93
N ALA A 287 -10.01 7.80 -9.26
CA ALA A 287 -9.54 7.65 -10.63
C ALA A 287 -8.65 6.40 -10.74
N LEU A 288 -9.05 5.46 -11.58
CA LEU A 288 -8.32 4.24 -11.85
C LEU A 288 -7.35 4.45 -13.02
N ILE A 289 -6.09 4.11 -12.82
CA ILE A 289 -5.10 4.05 -13.90
C ILE A 289 -5.16 2.65 -14.53
N GLN A 290 -5.48 2.58 -15.85
CA GLN A 290 -5.54 1.30 -16.55
C GLN A 290 -4.27 0.94 -17.32
N GLY A 291 -3.46 1.93 -17.74
CA GLY A 291 -2.31 1.70 -18.63
C GLY A 291 -1.03 1.31 -17.93
N TYR A 292 -1.03 1.25 -16.59
CA TYR A 292 0.12 0.89 -15.75
C TYR A 292 -0.34 0.13 -14.52
N GLY A 293 0.60 -0.57 -13.88
CA GLY A 293 0.35 -1.22 -12.58
C GLY A 293 -0.51 -2.46 -12.69
N PHE A 294 -1.57 -2.54 -11.88
CA PHE A 294 -2.38 -3.74 -11.75
C PHE A 294 -2.99 -4.24 -13.06
N PHE A 295 -3.50 -3.35 -13.89
CA PHE A 295 -4.11 -3.73 -15.17
C PHE A 295 -3.10 -3.83 -16.33
N ASP A 296 -1.97 -3.10 -16.27
CA ASP A 296 -0.91 -3.07 -17.30
C ASP A 296 -1.46 -2.97 -18.74
N GLY A 297 -2.42 -2.05 -18.92
CA GLY A 297 -3.09 -1.81 -20.22
C GLY A 297 -4.26 -2.73 -20.53
N ALA A 298 -4.60 -3.69 -19.65
CA ALA A 298 -5.81 -4.49 -19.80
C ALA A 298 -7.09 -3.65 -19.54
N ASP A 299 -8.20 -4.05 -20.15
CA ASP A 299 -9.49 -3.40 -19.92
C ASP A 299 -10.04 -3.78 -18.53
N PRO A 300 -10.31 -2.80 -17.64
CA PRO A 300 -10.80 -3.07 -16.31
C PRO A 300 -12.32 -3.35 -16.23
N ASP A 301 -13.08 -3.19 -17.31
CA ASP A 301 -14.56 -3.23 -17.27
C ASP A 301 -15.11 -4.54 -16.71
N ALA A 302 -14.53 -5.68 -17.11
CA ALA A 302 -14.96 -6.98 -16.60
C ALA A 302 -14.69 -7.12 -15.08
N SER A 303 -13.55 -6.62 -14.61
CA SER A 303 -13.20 -6.62 -13.18
C SER A 303 -14.12 -5.69 -12.37
N ILE A 304 -14.41 -4.49 -12.89
CA ILE A 304 -15.34 -3.54 -12.29
C ILE A 304 -16.72 -4.16 -12.15
N ALA A 305 -17.22 -4.78 -13.22
CA ALA A 305 -18.53 -5.44 -13.22
C ALA A 305 -18.57 -6.63 -12.26
N GLY A 306 -17.47 -7.39 -12.14
CA GLY A 306 -17.36 -8.57 -11.29
C GLY A 306 -17.35 -8.24 -9.80
N CYS A 307 -16.59 -7.23 -9.36
CA CYS A 307 -16.48 -6.86 -7.95
C CYS A 307 -17.46 -5.76 -7.50
N GLY A 308 -18.08 -5.04 -8.42
CA GLY A 308 -18.96 -3.91 -8.12
C GLY A 308 -18.24 -2.68 -7.54
N ILE A 309 -16.91 -2.62 -7.63
CA ILE A 309 -16.12 -1.45 -7.21
C ILE A 309 -15.92 -0.55 -8.44
N THR A 310 -16.62 0.58 -8.47
CA THR A 310 -16.64 1.46 -9.62
C THR A 310 -15.88 2.76 -9.35
N PRO A 311 -14.84 3.11 -10.14
CA PRO A 311 -14.17 4.40 -10.06
C PRO A 311 -15.06 5.52 -10.66
N ASP A 312 -14.80 6.79 -10.31
CA ASP A 312 -15.42 7.93 -10.99
C ASP A 312 -14.78 8.17 -12.37
N PHE A 313 -13.48 7.95 -12.47
CA PHE A 313 -12.72 8.11 -13.70
C PHE A 313 -11.88 6.87 -13.99
N ILE A 314 -11.70 6.57 -15.28
CA ILE A 314 -10.70 5.62 -15.77
C ILE A 314 -9.74 6.40 -16.65
N LEU A 315 -8.45 6.36 -16.33
CA LEU A 315 -7.40 7.10 -17.03
C LEU A 315 -6.48 6.10 -17.75
N ASP A 316 -6.12 6.41 -18.99
CA ASP A 316 -5.17 5.60 -19.75
C ASP A 316 -3.78 5.62 -19.09
N ARG A 317 -3.42 6.76 -18.49
CA ARG A 317 -2.12 6.96 -17.80
C ARG A 317 -2.20 8.01 -16.71
N PRO A 318 -1.25 8.00 -15.76
CA PRO A 318 -1.13 9.06 -14.76
C PRO A 318 -0.86 10.42 -15.36
#